data_cf920a826806241f09c82dcb4c16d90d
#
_entry.id   cf920a826806241f09c82dcb4c16d90d
#
_cell.length_a   1.000
_cell.length_b   1.000
_cell.length_c   1.000
_cell.angle_alpha   90.00
_cell.angle_beta   90.00
_cell.angle_gamma   90.00
#
_symmetry.space_group_name_H-M   'P 1'
#
loop_
_entity.id
_entity.type
_entity.pdbx_description
1 polymer ?
#
loop_
_entity_poly.entity_id
_entity_poly.type
_entity_poly.pdbx_seq_one_letter_code
_entity_poly.pdbx_strand_id
1 'polypeptide(L)'
;NRVALPGDIYVSKCYAYQGNSNKLYEELLFMQRTGASGLMTYNEAMPLLEKNIIEAADKFGIPVILLDDNYGLTELIYNVTDLIIKDKLSTLHSASIIRILKDNPCEEDVLNTLKDIHPSMDEYLQIIFFRLNDSASINSFRINADDPILPVYGGYIYILSGSSKYELAEKQTRIIKLL
;
A
#
# COMPACT_ATOMS: atom_id res chain seq x y z
N ASN A 1 -23.45 -20.90 -1.62
CA ASN A 1 -22.07 -21.18 -1.23
C ASN A 1 -21.31 -19.86 -1.20
N ARG A 2 -21.06 -19.31 0.00
CA ARG A 2 -20.12 -18.20 0.16
C ARG A 2 -18.72 -18.81 0.09
N VAL A 3 -17.94 -18.40 -0.91
CA VAL A 3 -16.52 -18.73 -0.98
C VAL A 3 -15.80 -17.51 -0.45
N ALA A 4 -15.20 -17.63 0.73
CA ALA A 4 -14.33 -16.62 1.30
C ALA A 4 -12.91 -17.18 1.40
N LEU A 5 -11.94 -16.39 1.02
CA LEU A 5 -10.53 -16.75 1.07
C LEU A 5 -9.83 -15.93 2.17
N PRO A 6 -8.78 -16.49 2.80
CA PRO A 6 -7.95 -15.70 3.71
C PRO A 6 -7.38 -14.46 2.99
N GLY A 7 -7.46 -13.32 3.66
CA GLY A 7 -7.02 -12.05 3.10
C GLY A 7 -8.09 -11.26 2.34
N ASP A 8 -9.28 -11.81 2.13
CA ASP A 8 -10.37 -11.09 1.47
C ASP A 8 -10.80 -9.86 2.26
N ILE A 9 -11.11 -8.77 1.56
CA ILE A 9 -11.77 -7.58 2.09
C ILE A 9 -13.24 -7.65 1.67
N TYR A 10 -14.13 -7.59 2.66
CA TYR A 10 -15.57 -7.55 2.42
C TYR A 10 -16.01 -6.11 2.18
N VAL A 11 -16.79 -5.89 1.12
CA VAL A 11 -17.42 -4.60 0.85
C VAL A 11 -18.93 -4.79 0.87
N SER A 12 -19.63 -4.09 1.75
CA SER A 12 -21.08 -4.24 1.93
C SER A 12 -21.72 -2.94 2.38
N LYS A 13 -22.90 -2.63 1.84
CA LYS A 13 -23.77 -1.56 2.37
C LYS A 13 -24.54 -1.98 3.63
N CYS A 14 -24.38 -3.23 4.04
CA CYS A 14 -25.01 -3.79 5.25
C CYS A 14 -26.55 -3.74 5.30
N TYR A 15 -27.24 -3.47 4.20
CA TYR A 15 -28.70 -3.39 4.16
C TYR A 15 -29.40 -4.67 4.64
N ALA A 16 -28.80 -5.84 4.40
CA ALA A 16 -29.35 -7.12 4.82
C ALA A 16 -29.38 -7.29 6.35
N TYR A 17 -28.68 -6.44 7.08
CA TYR A 17 -28.56 -6.51 8.55
C TYR A 17 -29.40 -5.44 9.26
N GLN A 18 -30.11 -4.55 8.52
CA GLN A 18 -30.96 -3.54 9.10
C GLN A 18 -31.99 -4.16 10.05
N GLY A 19 -32.03 -3.64 11.28
CA GLY A 19 -32.91 -4.15 12.35
C GLY A 19 -32.47 -5.49 12.97
N ASN A 20 -31.30 -6.03 12.61
CA ASN A 20 -30.81 -7.29 13.16
C ASN A 20 -29.28 -7.31 13.34
N SER A 21 -28.80 -6.67 14.39
CA SER A 21 -27.38 -6.60 14.75
C SER A 21 -26.75 -7.99 15.00
N ASN A 22 -27.55 -9.00 15.40
CA ASN A 22 -27.05 -10.36 15.57
C ASN A 22 -26.53 -10.97 14.27
N LYS A 23 -27.17 -10.66 13.15
CA LYS A 23 -26.68 -11.15 11.85
C LYS A 23 -25.34 -10.52 11.46
N LEU A 24 -25.12 -9.25 11.79
CA LEU A 24 -23.83 -8.60 11.55
C LEU A 24 -22.75 -9.20 12.46
N TYR A 25 -23.09 -9.52 13.70
CA TYR A 25 -22.16 -10.25 14.59
C TYR A 25 -21.77 -11.63 14.02
N GLU A 26 -22.74 -12.40 13.53
CA GLU A 26 -22.47 -13.71 12.88
C GLU A 26 -21.58 -13.54 11.63
N GLU A 27 -21.76 -12.47 10.87
CA GLU A 27 -20.93 -12.17 9.71
C GLU A 27 -19.49 -11.85 10.12
N LEU A 28 -19.27 -11.04 11.14
CA LEU A 28 -17.94 -10.75 11.68
C LEU A 28 -17.25 -12.04 12.18
N LEU A 29 -18.01 -12.93 12.85
CA LEU A 29 -17.50 -14.20 13.27
C LEU A 29 -17.12 -15.11 12.09
N PHE A 30 -17.92 -15.10 11.01
CA PHE A 30 -17.61 -15.80 9.77
C PHE A 30 -16.35 -15.25 9.12
N MET A 31 -16.20 -13.92 9.06
CA MET A 31 -15.00 -13.26 8.54
C MET A 31 -13.74 -13.65 9.32
N GLN A 32 -13.81 -13.68 10.65
CA GLN A 32 -12.72 -14.16 11.49
C GLN A 32 -12.32 -15.61 11.14
N ARG A 33 -13.30 -16.50 11.04
CA ARG A 33 -13.07 -17.94 10.77
C ARG A 33 -12.46 -18.18 9.39
N THR A 34 -12.76 -17.34 8.43
CA THR A 34 -12.25 -17.43 7.06
C THR A 34 -10.92 -16.70 6.87
N GLY A 35 -10.45 -15.95 7.88
CA GLY A 35 -9.21 -15.19 7.80
C GLY A 35 -9.35 -13.93 6.94
N ALA A 36 -10.55 -13.33 6.88
CA ALA A 36 -10.76 -12.08 6.17
C ALA A 36 -9.93 -10.93 6.76
N SER A 37 -9.50 -9.99 5.92
CA SER A 37 -8.65 -8.86 6.29
C SER A 37 -9.43 -7.65 6.82
N GLY A 38 -10.74 -7.55 6.55
CA GLY A 38 -11.54 -6.45 7.04
C GLY A 38 -12.90 -6.30 6.36
N LEU A 39 -13.69 -5.38 6.90
CA LEU A 39 -15.00 -4.97 6.37
C LEU A 39 -14.94 -3.50 5.97
N MET A 40 -15.26 -3.19 4.72
CA MET A 40 -15.53 -1.84 4.24
C MET A 40 -17.04 -1.66 4.12
N THR A 41 -17.57 -0.63 4.74
CA THR A 41 -19.01 -0.30 4.68
C THR A 41 -19.19 1.20 4.54
N TYR A 42 -20.41 1.64 4.29
CA TYR A 42 -20.75 3.05 4.08
C TYR A 42 -21.29 3.69 5.35
N ASN A 43 -21.27 5.02 5.42
CA ASN A 43 -21.78 5.77 6.57
C ASN A 43 -23.25 5.45 6.86
N GLU A 44 -24.03 5.08 5.84
CA GLU A 44 -25.42 4.59 5.98
C GLU A 44 -25.53 3.39 6.95
N ALA A 45 -24.45 2.62 7.12
CA ALA A 45 -24.40 1.48 8.05
C ALA A 45 -24.05 1.87 9.50
N MET A 46 -23.69 3.12 9.77
CA MET A 46 -23.34 3.61 11.12
C MET A 46 -24.33 3.20 12.21
N PRO A 47 -25.67 3.29 12.00
CA PRO A 47 -26.64 2.87 13.00
C PRO A 47 -26.59 1.38 13.37
N LEU A 48 -25.96 0.55 12.54
CA LEU A 48 -25.78 -0.89 12.79
C LEU A 48 -24.50 -1.20 13.59
N LEU A 49 -23.56 -0.25 13.63
CA LEU A 49 -22.29 -0.37 14.34
C LEU A 49 -22.47 0.02 15.81
N GLU A 50 -23.38 -0.67 16.48
CA GLU A 50 -23.59 -0.54 17.91
C GLU A 50 -22.32 -0.94 18.69
N LYS A 51 -22.25 -0.55 19.95
CA LYS A 51 -21.08 -0.80 20.81
C LYS A 51 -20.67 -2.28 20.84
N ASN A 52 -21.63 -3.18 20.95
CA ASN A 52 -21.42 -4.63 20.94
C ASN A 52 -20.82 -5.16 19.60
N ILE A 53 -21.17 -4.53 18.48
CA ILE A 53 -20.62 -4.89 17.16
C ILE A 53 -19.19 -4.39 17.01
N ILE A 54 -18.89 -3.18 17.49
CA ILE A 54 -17.55 -2.62 17.51
C ILE A 54 -16.64 -3.48 18.40
N GLU A 55 -17.09 -3.80 19.64
CA GLU A 55 -16.35 -4.67 20.54
C GLU A 55 -16.12 -6.08 19.97
N ALA A 56 -17.08 -6.59 19.18
CA ALA A 56 -16.92 -7.87 18.49
C ALA A 56 -15.88 -7.77 17.35
N ALA A 57 -15.91 -6.71 16.56
CA ALA A 57 -14.95 -6.46 15.50
C ALA A 57 -13.52 -6.38 16.06
N ASP A 58 -13.33 -5.62 17.15
CA ASP A 58 -12.04 -5.51 17.85
C ASP A 58 -11.57 -6.88 18.38
N LYS A 59 -12.46 -7.62 19.05
CA LYS A 59 -12.16 -8.95 19.59
C LYS A 59 -11.78 -9.95 18.50
N PHE A 60 -12.40 -9.84 17.34
CA PHE A 60 -12.14 -10.74 16.21
C PHE A 60 -10.97 -10.27 15.34
N GLY A 61 -10.42 -9.07 15.60
CA GLY A 61 -9.34 -8.47 14.81
C GLY A 61 -9.79 -8.12 13.38
N ILE A 62 -11.06 -7.78 13.18
CA ILE A 62 -11.64 -7.37 11.89
C ILE A 62 -11.75 -5.85 11.85
N PRO A 63 -10.85 -5.13 11.17
CA PRO A 63 -10.98 -3.69 10.99
C PRO A 63 -12.25 -3.36 10.21
N VAL A 64 -13.01 -2.37 10.69
CA VAL A 64 -14.19 -1.84 10.03
C VAL A 64 -13.87 -0.45 9.50
N ILE A 65 -13.93 -0.28 8.19
CA ILE A 65 -13.62 0.97 7.48
C ILE A 65 -14.93 1.57 6.98
N LEU A 66 -15.22 2.81 7.38
CA LEU A 66 -16.37 3.56 6.91
C LEU A 66 -15.98 4.37 5.67
N LEU A 67 -16.79 4.24 4.64
CA LEU A 67 -16.67 4.97 3.38
C LEU A 67 -17.72 6.08 3.33
N ASP A 68 -17.39 7.18 2.66
CA ASP A 68 -18.38 8.20 2.30
C ASP A 68 -19.45 7.60 1.38
N ASP A 69 -20.73 7.97 1.59
CA ASP A 69 -21.85 7.40 0.84
C ASP A 69 -21.82 7.76 -0.66
N ASN A 70 -21.11 8.84 -1.01
CA ASN A 70 -20.89 9.26 -2.39
C ASN A 70 -19.75 8.47 -3.09
N TYR A 71 -19.01 7.66 -2.34
CA TYR A 71 -17.89 6.92 -2.90
C TYR A 71 -18.38 5.69 -3.70
N GLY A 72 -18.15 5.70 -5.00
CA GLY A 72 -18.63 4.62 -5.88
C GLY A 72 -17.92 3.29 -5.65
N LEU A 73 -18.67 2.18 -5.66
CA LEU A 73 -18.11 0.84 -5.51
C LEU A 73 -17.03 0.53 -6.57
N THR A 74 -17.26 0.97 -7.82
CA THR A 74 -16.28 0.78 -8.91
C THR A 74 -14.98 1.53 -8.63
N GLU A 75 -15.08 2.76 -8.13
CA GLU A 75 -13.94 3.57 -7.74
C GLU A 75 -13.18 2.94 -6.56
N LEU A 76 -13.90 2.42 -5.58
CA LEU A 76 -13.32 1.69 -4.46
C LEU A 76 -12.52 0.47 -4.93
N ILE A 77 -13.13 -0.39 -5.76
CA ILE A 77 -12.48 -1.59 -6.31
C ILE A 77 -11.22 -1.19 -7.09
N TYR A 78 -11.31 -0.15 -7.93
CA TYR A 78 -10.18 0.35 -8.68
C TYR A 78 -9.04 0.80 -7.76
N ASN A 79 -9.32 1.65 -6.77
CA ASN A 79 -8.32 2.19 -5.87
C ASN A 79 -7.67 1.12 -4.98
N VAL A 80 -8.46 0.18 -4.44
CA VAL A 80 -7.91 -0.94 -3.65
C VAL A 80 -7.06 -1.86 -4.51
N THR A 81 -7.50 -2.16 -5.72
CA THR A 81 -6.74 -3.00 -6.66
C THR A 81 -5.42 -2.31 -7.06
N ASP A 82 -5.45 -1.01 -7.34
CA ASP A 82 -4.26 -0.23 -7.66
C ASP A 82 -3.24 -0.23 -6.51
N LEU A 83 -3.70 -0.06 -5.27
CA LEU A 83 -2.85 -0.16 -4.09
C LEU A 83 -2.20 -1.54 -3.94
N ILE A 84 -2.96 -2.61 -4.14
CA ILE A 84 -2.44 -3.98 -4.07
C ILE A 84 -1.39 -4.23 -5.16
N ILE A 85 -1.65 -3.75 -6.39
CA ILE A 85 -0.71 -3.89 -7.50
C ILE A 85 0.58 -3.11 -7.20
N LYS A 86 0.48 -1.87 -6.73
CA LYS A 86 1.63 -1.03 -6.36
C LYS A 86 2.47 -1.67 -5.26
N ASP A 87 1.85 -2.23 -4.23
CA ASP A 87 2.55 -2.93 -3.16
C ASP A 87 3.31 -4.17 -3.67
N LYS A 88 2.66 -4.98 -4.52
CA LYS A 88 3.31 -6.14 -5.14
C LYS A 88 4.46 -5.76 -6.07
N LEU A 89 4.29 -4.72 -6.88
CA LEU A 89 5.35 -4.20 -7.73
C LEU A 89 6.53 -3.69 -6.89
N SER A 90 6.28 -2.94 -5.83
CA SER A 90 7.32 -2.49 -4.89
C SER A 90 8.11 -3.66 -4.32
N THR A 91 7.44 -4.75 -3.93
CA THR A 91 8.08 -5.97 -3.42
C THR A 91 8.97 -6.63 -4.49
N LEU A 92 8.49 -6.76 -5.72
CA LEU A 92 9.25 -7.33 -6.84
C LEU A 92 10.46 -6.47 -7.19
N HIS A 93 10.29 -5.16 -7.27
CA HIS A 93 11.38 -4.22 -7.52
C HIS A 93 12.44 -4.26 -6.42
N SER A 94 12.03 -4.34 -5.15
CA SER A 94 12.94 -4.52 -4.02
C SER A 94 13.75 -5.80 -4.14
N ALA A 95 13.12 -6.92 -4.51
CA ALA A 95 13.81 -8.18 -4.74
C ALA A 95 14.83 -8.09 -5.90
N SER A 96 14.48 -7.38 -6.98
CA SER A 96 15.38 -7.13 -8.11
C SER A 96 16.61 -6.31 -7.72
N ILE A 97 16.43 -5.25 -6.91
CA ILE A 97 17.54 -4.45 -6.38
C ILE A 97 18.43 -5.29 -5.45
N ILE A 98 17.84 -6.09 -4.55
CA ILE A 98 18.59 -6.97 -3.67
C ILE A 98 19.43 -7.96 -4.47
N ARG A 99 18.90 -8.51 -5.57
CA ARG A 99 19.62 -9.39 -6.48
C ARG A 99 20.82 -8.69 -7.10
N ILE A 100 20.63 -7.47 -7.64
CA ILE A 100 21.74 -6.66 -8.20
C ILE A 100 22.86 -6.49 -7.15
N LEU A 101 22.50 -6.12 -5.93
CA LEU A 101 23.47 -5.86 -4.86
C LEU A 101 24.22 -7.13 -4.42
N LYS A 102 23.61 -8.32 -4.56
CA LYS A 102 24.24 -9.60 -4.18
C LYS A 102 25.09 -10.22 -5.28
N ASP A 103 24.55 -10.22 -6.50
CA ASP A 103 25.09 -11.02 -7.60
C ASP A 103 26.13 -10.26 -8.43
N ASN A 104 26.25 -8.92 -8.22
CA ASN A 104 27.15 -8.03 -8.95
C ASN A 104 27.09 -8.25 -10.47
N PRO A 105 25.91 -8.14 -11.10
CA PRO A 105 25.71 -8.41 -12.51
C PRO A 105 26.44 -7.40 -13.40
N CYS A 106 26.46 -7.64 -14.73
CA CYS A 106 27.03 -6.69 -15.66
C CYS A 106 26.24 -5.38 -15.73
N GLU A 107 26.86 -4.32 -16.23
CA GLU A 107 26.26 -2.98 -16.30
C GLU A 107 24.93 -2.97 -17.10
N GLU A 108 24.86 -3.74 -18.18
CA GLU A 108 23.67 -3.86 -19.01
C GLU A 108 22.48 -4.43 -18.24
N ASP A 109 22.69 -5.48 -17.44
CA ASP A 109 21.66 -6.09 -16.60
C ASP A 109 21.17 -5.13 -15.51
N VAL A 110 22.10 -4.35 -14.93
CA VAL A 110 21.75 -3.29 -13.96
C VAL A 110 20.86 -2.24 -14.61
N LEU A 111 21.27 -1.72 -15.77
CA LEU A 111 20.50 -0.69 -16.49
C LEU A 111 19.12 -1.19 -16.91
N ASN A 112 19.01 -2.41 -17.41
CA ASN A 112 17.73 -3.00 -17.78
C ASN A 112 16.81 -3.15 -16.56
N THR A 113 17.33 -3.62 -15.44
CA THR A 113 16.56 -3.73 -14.20
C THR A 113 16.10 -2.35 -13.70
N LEU A 114 16.95 -1.34 -13.76
CA LEU A 114 16.59 0.02 -13.35
C LEU A 114 15.53 0.62 -14.29
N LYS A 115 15.57 0.35 -15.59
CA LYS A 115 14.52 0.75 -16.55
C LYS A 115 13.18 0.08 -16.28
N ASP A 116 13.19 -1.19 -15.86
CA ASP A 116 11.97 -1.90 -15.47
C ASP A 116 11.33 -1.27 -14.21
N ILE A 117 12.14 -0.80 -13.27
CA ILE A 117 11.70 -0.15 -12.03
C ILE A 117 11.22 1.28 -12.30
N HIS A 118 11.92 2.01 -13.16
CA HIS A 118 11.66 3.41 -13.47
C HIS A 118 11.75 3.66 -14.98
N PRO A 119 10.70 3.31 -15.75
CA PRO A 119 10.71 3.38 -17.22
C PRO A 119 11.00 4.78 -17.79
N SER A 120 10.64 5.82 -17.03
CA SER A 120 10.86 7.23 -17.41
C SER A 120 12.16 7.84 -16.86
N MET A 121 13.12 6.97 -16.44
CA MET A 121 14.38 7.48 -15.90
C MET A 121 15.19 8.24 -16.95
N ASP A 122 15.81 9.32 -16.49
CA ASP A 122 16.74 10.14 -17.28
C ASP A 122 18.15 9.52 -17.37
N GLU A 123 19.03 10.21 -18.10
CA GLU A 123 20.39 9.75 -18.36
C GLU A 123 21.25 9.61 -17.11
N TYR A 124 21.08 10.51 -16.14
CA TYR A 124 21.85 10.52 -14.90
C TYR A 124 21.06 9.93 -13.77
N LEU A 125 21.66 8.95 -13.07
CA LEU A 125 21.04 8.22 -11.98
C LEU A 125 21.82 8.38 -10.70
N GLN A 126 21.11 8.42 -9.57
CA GLN A 126 21.67 8.36 -8.25
C GLN A 126 20.77 7.52 -7.34
N ILE A 127 21.41 6.71 -6.51
CA ILE A 127 20.71 5.90 -5.51
C ILE A 127 21.06 6.43 -4.14
N ILE A 128 20.06 6.72 -3.32
CA ILE A 128 20.22 7.14 -1.92
C ILE A 128 19.63 6.04 -1.04
N PHE A 129 20.44 5.49 -0.15
CA PHE A 129 19.95 4.60 0.91
C PHE A 129 19.74 5.40 2.20
N PHE A 130 18.60 5.22 2.86
CA PHE A 130 18.30 5.86 4.13
C PHE A 130 17.43 4.98 5.03
N ARG A 131 17.36 5.31 6.31
CA ARG A 131 16.46 4.71 7.28
C ARG A 131 15.59 5.77 7.88
N LEU A 132 14.32 5.46 8.08
CA LEU A 132 13.38 6.34 8.76
C LEU A 132 13.37 6.02 10.26
N ASN A 133 13.22 7.06 11.07
CA ASN A 133 12.83 6.91 12.45
C ASN A 133 11.32 6.61 12.53
N ASP A 134 10.86 5.93 13.57
CA ASP A 134 9.51 5.38 13.73
C ASP A 134 8.34 6.38 13.53
N SER A 135 8.61 7.68 13.54
CA SER A 135 7.60 8.75 13.39
C SER A 135 7.47 9.33 11.99
N ALA A 136 8.34 8.96 11.04
CA ALA A 136 8.38 9.59 9.73
C ALA A 136 7.61 8.78 8.67
N SER A 137 6.77 9.47 7.88
CA SER A 137 6.09 8.86 6.74
C SER A 137 6.98 8.84 5.51
N ILE A 138 7.10 7.69 4.84
CA ILE A 138 7.87 7.55 3.59
C ILE A 138 7.41 8.53 2.50
N ASN A 139 6.12 8.85 2.46
CA ASN A 139 5.54 9.71 1.44
C ASN A 139 6.00 11.18 1.56
N SER A 140 6.46 11.62 2.73
CA SER A 140 6.98 12.97 2.93
C SER A 140 8.34 13.21 2.26
N PHE A 141 9.04 12.13 1.84
CA PHE A 141 10.36 12.22 1.21
C PHE A 141 10.32 12.16 -0.32
N ARG A 142 9.15 11.98 -0.94
CA ARG A 142 9.04 11.96 -2.40
C ARG A 142 9.15 13.37 -2.96
N ILE A 143 10.08 13.57 -3.90
CA ILE A 143 10.18 14.82 -4.69
C ILE A 143 9.15 14.77 -5.83
N ASN A 144 9.11 13.66 -6.57
CA ASN A 144 8.10 13.41 -7.58
C ASN A 144 7.28 12.18 -7.16
N ALA A 145 6.00 12.17 -7.56
CA ALA A 145 5.10 11.05 -7.23
C ALA A 145 5.59 9.71 -7.83
N ASP A 146 6.26 9.78 -8.97
CA ASP A 146 6.70 8.62 -9.75
C ASP A 146 8.11 8.14 -9.40
N ASP A 147 8.86 8.90 -8.58
CA ASP A 147 10.20 8.48 -8.16
C ASP A 147 10.10 7.22 -7.28
N PRO A 148 10.82 6.14 -7.63
CA PRO A 148 10.74 4.88 -6.86
C PRO A 148 11.44 5.00 -5.51
N ILE A 149 10.70 4.67 -4.45
CA ILE A 149 11.25 4.44 -3.11
C ILE A 149 10.93 3.00 -2.73
N LEU A 150 11.96 2.19 -2.56
CA LEU A 150 11.85 0.74 -2.38
C LEU A 150 12.40 0.30 -1.03
N PRO A 151 11.68 -0.54 -0.27
CA PRO A 151 12.18 -1.11 0.98
C PRO A 151 13.30 -2.13 0.70
N VAL A 152 14.49 -1.93 1.29
CA VAL A 152 15.65 -2.80 1.12
C VAL A 152 16.47 -2.84 2.42
N TYR A 153 16.78 -4.03 2.93
CA TYR A 153 17.64 -4.25 4.11
C TYR A 153 17.28 -3.44 5.38
N GLY A 154 15.99 -3.34 5.68
CA GLY A 154 15.51 -2.60 6.87
C GLY A 154 15.66 -1.08 6.75
N GLY A 155 15.79 -0.59 5.54
CA GLY A 155 15.77 0.82 5.15
C GLY A 155 15.09 0.98 3.80
N TYR A 156 15.36 2.08 3.14
CA TYR A 156 14.78 2.43 1.85
C TYR A 156 15.84 2.87 0.87
N ILE A 157 15.66 2.51 -0.38
CA ILE A 157 16.42 3.03 -1.51
C ILE A 157 15.54 3.99 -2.29
N TYR A 158 16.00 5.20 -2.50
CA TYR A 158 15.41 6.18 -3.40
C TYR A 158 16.24 6.22 -4.68
N ILE A 159 15.60 5.98 -5.82
CA ILE A 159 16.23 6.07 -7.14
C ILE A 159 15.86 7.43 -7.73
N LEU A 160 16.86 8.29 -7.87
CA LEU A 160 16.73 9.60 -8.48
C LEU A 160 17.25 9.56 -9.90
N SER A 161 16.55 10.22 -10.80
CA SER A 161 17.03 10.47 -12.16
C SER A 161 17.00 11.97 -12.50
N GLY A 162 17.82 12.39 -13.43
CA GLY A 162 17.88 13.75 -13.91
C GLY A 162 18.51 13.84 -15.29
N SER A 163 18.10 14.84 -16.06
CA SER A 163 18.62 15.16 -17.39
C SER A 163 20.04 15.72 -17.36
N SER A 164 20.51 16.13 -16.20
CA SER A 164 21.86 16.63 -15.97
C SER A 164 22.35 16.32 -14.57
N LYS A 165 23.69 16.33 -14.40
CA LYS A 165 24.33 16.18 -13.09
C LYS A 165 23.93 17.30 -12.13
N TYR A 166 23.67 18.51 -12.63
CA TYR A 166 23.26 19.65 -11.82
C TYR A 166 21.85 19.41 -11.24
N GLU A 167 20.91 19.02 -12.06
CA GLU A 167 19.54 18.68 -11.63
C GLU A 167 19.55 17.59 -10.57
N LEU A 168 20.35 16.55 -10.79
CA LEU A 168 20.48 15.44 -9.85
C LEU A 168 21.03 15.89 -8.50
N ALA A 169 22.06 16.76 -8.49
CA ALA A 169 22.62 17.34 -7.26
C ALA A 169 21.61 18.22 -6.52
N GLU A 170 20.76 18.96 -7.23
CA GLU A 170 19.68 19.74 -6.65
C GLU A 170 18.64 18.84 -5.98
N LYS A 171 18.18 17.80 -6.69
CA LYS A 171 17.24 16.78 -6.14
C LYS A 171 17.83 16.12 -4.89
N GLN A 172 19.09 15.71 -4.93
CA GLN A 172 19.80 15.14 -3.77
C GLN A 172 19.80 16.10 -2.58
N THR A 173 20.14 17.35 -2.80
CA THR A 173 20.19 18.37 -1.73
C THR A 173 18.82 18.57 -1.08
N ARG A 174 17.75 18.51 -1.86
CA ARG A 174 16.37 18.59 -1.34
C ARG A 174 16.03 17.41 -0.45
N ILE A 175 16.39 16.17 -0.85
CA ILE A 175 16.14 14.97 -0.05
C ILE A 175 16.91 15.00 1.26
N ILE A 176 18.21 15.35 1.22
CA ILE A 176 19.05 15.43 2.44
C ILE A 176 18.48 16.44 3.45
N LYS A 177 17.83 17.49 2.99
CA LYS A 177 17.17 18.47 3.90
C LYS A 177 15.86 17.94 4.50
N LEU A 178 15.26 16.92 3.91
CA LEU A 178 14.03 16.30 4.40
C LEU A 178 14.32 15.12 5.36
N LEU A 179 15.50 14.52 5.28
CA LEU A 179 15.98 13.47 6.18
C LEU A 179 16.52 14.02 7.48
#